data_495cfb968dd68ca5fe637f7918d5ce4b
#
_entry.id   495cfb968dd68ca5fe637f7918d5ce4b
#
_cell.length_a   1.000
_cell.length_b   1.000
_cell.length_c   1.000
_cell.angle_alpha   90.00
_cell.angle_beta   90.00
_cell.angle_gamma   90.00
#
_symmetry.space_group_name_H-M   'P 1'
#
loop_
_entity.id
_entity.type
_entity.pdbx_description
1 polymer ?
#
loop_
_entity_poly.entity_id
_entity_poly.type
_entity_poly.pdbx_seq_one_letter_code
_entity_poly.pdbx_strand_id
1 'polypeptide(L)'
;MDTSEKLLSVSQYLVATGEAVHNVEAWQCEHDLPYEAGLSEDICYDLFHELGLDESGSQSLFRELARTAGNDEQPAIAFDSTSHSVYGNGLDIYKIITFYSLDSGLPVSFELQPGNIPDVISLVNAVPRAKAYGLKNPEFCLDNGFFSKENVLRFLRKNFKFTILATLKHAWIYKHLDSAADDGTKLRDHFSRYASQCPFDEKISAVSVSEMTPFEWKRQRTRNGVAAGDTESKSFRLYFHYFRNNARAVMEASAFHTKLKSYEMSLAAGKENEMDDAELEFAHRYFSWKRVRGGGIKVIPNEEAILAAQKDFGIFVILSNLHASPWDALRRYRRRNDIETSYRVVKSDLDGRKPRVWTMTSVRGKEICRHVALGYRFVQQSMMERTAQEAERRANDESLGKTVRKQYEKLTAWIRSMTLKQLLDWFDCVERVEVRNRVAQYRWSTETTARDQMFLELFFDESD
;
A
#
# COMPACT_ATOMS: atom_id res chain seq x y z
N MET A 1 15.13 -23.86 -16.96
CA MET A 1 16.31 -23.13 -16.43
C MET A 1 16.46 -21.79 -17.12
N ASP A 2 16.50 -21.73 -18.43
CA ASP A 2 16.71 -20.50 -19.21
C ASP A 2 15.71 -19.34 -18.90
N THR A 3 14.39 -19.61 -18.87
CA THR A 3 13.36 -18.59 -18.55
C THR A 3 13.51 -18.02 -17.14
N SER A 4 13.89 -18.83 -16.16
CA SER A 4 14.09 -18.38 -14.77
C SER A 4 15.34 -17.49 -14.66
N GLU A 5 16.43 -17.85 -15.33
CA GLU A 5 17.67 -17.08 -15.36
C GLU A 5 17.46 -15.72 -16.04
N LYS A 6 16.71 -15.69 -17.16
CA LYS A 6 16.30 -14.46 -17.82
C LYS A 6 15.43 -13.57 -16.91
N LEU A 7 14.43 -14.19 -16.26
CA LEU A 7 13.56 -13.47 -15.30
C LEU A 7 14.37 -12.81 -14.18
N LEU A 8 15.30 -13.57 -13.58
CA LEU A 8 16.14 -13.05 -12.51
C LEU A 8 17.06 -11.93 -13.00
N SER A 9 17.68 -12.10 -14.18
CA SER A 9 18.59 -11.10 -14.79
C SER A 9 17.87 -9.79 -15.12
N VAL A 10 16.69 -9.87 -15.75
CA VAL A 10 15.87 -8.68 -16.02
C VAL A 10 15.41 -8.01 -14.73
N SER A 11 15.05 -8.80 -13.71
CA SER A 11 14.64 -8.25 -12.41
C SER A 11 15.80 -7.54 -11.71
N GLN A 12 17.01 -8.07 -11.76
CA GLN A 12 18.21 -7.44 -11.21
C GLN A 12 18.55 -6.14 -11.94
N TYR A 13 18.48 -6.13 -13.28
CA TYR A 13 18.64 -4.93 -14.08
C TYR A 13 17.66 -3.82 -13.66
N LEU A 14 16.37 -4.16 -13.51
CA LEU A 14 15.36 -3.20 -13.09
C LEU A 14 15.63 -2.63 -11.69
N VAL A 15 16.12 -3.45 -10.74
CA VAL A 15 16.47 -2.99 -9.39
C VAL A 15 17.68 -2.08 -9.42
N ALA A 16 18.71 -2.43 -10.15
CA ALA A 16 19.96 -1.68 -10.22
C ALA A 16 19.78 -0.33 -10.93
N THR A 17 19.14 -0.32 -12.10
CA THR A 17 19.07 0.87 -12.95
C THR A 17 17.78 1.66 -12.81
N GLY A 18 16.64 0.99 -12.65
CA GLY A 18 15.32 1.61 -12.75
C GLY A 18 14.97 2.04 -14.17
N GLU A 19 15.68 1.56 -15.17
CA GLU A 19 15.55 1.97 -16.57
C GLU A 19 14.77 0.97 -17.42
N ALA A 20 14.43 1.41 -18.62
CA ALA A 20 13.83 0.55 -19.63
C ALA A 20 14.88 -0.43 -20.22
N VAL A 21 14.42 -1.61 -20.65
CA VAL A 21 15.30 -2.71 -21.09
C VAL A 21 16.16 -2.44 -22.33
N HIS A 22 15.95 -1.31 -23.03
CA HIS A 22 16.76 -0.95 -24.19
C HIS A 22 18.25 -0.72 -23.88
N ASN A 23 18.60 -0.45 -22.60
CA ASN A 23 19.99 -0.26 -22.16
C ASN A 23 20.60 -1.54 -21.55
N VAL A 24 19.87 -2.66 -21.53
CA VAL A 24 20.29 -3.88 -20.83
C VAL A 24 21.59 -4.46 -21.40
N GLU A 25 21.78 -4.38 -22.71
CA GLU A 25 22.99 -4.90 -23.39
C GLU A 25 24.26 -4.19 -22.93
N ALA A 26 24.23 -2.86 -22.81
CA ALA A 26 25.37 -2.09 -22.34
C ALA A 26 25.65 -2.36 -20.86
N TRP A 27 24.60 -2.38 -20.05
CA TRP A 27 24.74 -2.57 -18.59
C TRP A 27 25.30 -3.95 -18.23
N GLN A 28 24.87 -5.01 -18.90
CA GLN A 28 25.34 -6.37 -18.61
C GLN A 28 26.82 -6.61 -18.95
N CYS A 29 27.45 -5.76 -19.77
CA CYS A 29 28.87 -5.89 -20.07
C CYS A 29 29.77 -5.67 -18.83
N GLU A 30 29.24 -5.00 -17.82
CA GLU A 30 29.93 -4.66 -16.58
C GLU A 30 29.39 -5.43 -15.38
N HIS A 31 28.36 -6.30 -15.58
CA HIS A 31 27.66 -6.96 -14.47
C HIS A 31 27.47 -8.46 -14.74
N ASP A 32 27.76 -9.28 -13.74
CA ASP A 32 27.46 -10.71 -13.78
C ASP A 32 25.96 -10.96 -13.59
N LEU A 33 25.35 -11.65 -14.54
CA LEU A 33 23.94 -11.99 -14.51
C LEU A 33 23.71 -13.50 -14.46
N PRO A 34 22.60 -13.97 -13.86
CA PRO A 34 22.23 -15.39 -13.90
C PRO A 34 22.12 -15.95 -15.31
N TYR A 35 21.69 -15.16 -16.28
CA TYR A 35 21.65 -15.55 -17.70
C TYR A 35 22.94 -15.15 -18.41
N GLU A 36 23.91 -16.06 -18.45
CA GLU A 36 25.26 -15.84 -18.97
C GLU A 36 25.33 -15.62 -20.50
N ALA A 37 24.31 -16.07 -21.26
CA ALA A 37 24.31 -15.94 -22.72
C ALA A 37 24.10 -14.51 -23.23
N GLY A 38 23.78 -13.58 -22.33
CA GLY A 38 23.56 -12.17 -22.60
C GLY A 38 22.12 -11.84 -22.98
N LEU A 39 21.61 -10.74 -22.39
CA LEU A 39 20.29 -10.19 -22.69
C LEU A 39 20.39 -9.19 -23.84
N SER A 40 19.40 -9.22 -24.74
CA SER A 40 19.11 -8.14 -25.68
C SER A 40 17.72 -7.59 -25.43
N GLU A 41 17.42 -6.44 -26.02
CA GLU A 41 16.05 -5.87 -25.93
C GLU A 41 15.01 -6.87 -26.47
N ASP A 42 15.29 -7.55 -27.58
CA ASP A 42 14.42 -8.54 -28.19
C ASP A 42 14.20 -9.74 -27.26
N ILE A 43 15.28 -10.26 -26.65
CA ILE A 43 15.18 -11.36 -25.65
C ILE A 43 14.30 -10.95 -24.46
N CYS A 44 14.39 -9.69 -24.02
CA CYS A 44 13.52 -9.19 -22.95
C CYS A 44 12.04 -9.13 -23.38
N TYR A 45 11.74 -8.68 -24.60
CA TYR A 45 10.35 -8.66 -25.10
C TYR A 45 9.79 -10.05 -25.33
N ASP A 46 10.59 -10.99 -25.82
CA ASP A 46 10.21 -12.40 -25.96
C ASP A 46 9.92 -13.02 -24.58
N LEU A 47 10.77 -12.75 -23.60
CA LEU A 47 10.56 -13.16 -22.21
C LEU A 47 9.23 -12.60 -21.64
N PHE A 48 8.94 -11.32 -21.86
CA PHE A 48 7.68 -10.74 -21.40
C PHE A 48 6.47 -11.41 -22.05
N HIS A 49 6.57 -11.78 -23.32
CA HIS A 49 5.49 -12.50 -23.99
C HIS A 49 5.35 -13.94 -23.45
N GLU A 50 6.43 -14.66 -23.29
CA GLU A 50 6.48 -16.01 -22.74
C GLU A 50 5.90 -16.08 -21.31
N LEU A 51 6.39 -15.23 -20.40
CA LEU A 51 5.91 -15.15 -19.03
C LEU A 51 4.41 -14.77 -18.95
N GLY A 52 3.98 -13.91 -19.86
CA GLY A 52 2.57 -13.50 -19.92
C GLY A 52 1.62 -14.60 -20.35
N LEU A 53 2.09 -15.56 -21.16
CA LEU A 53 1.34 -16.74 -21.59
C LEU A 53 1.39 -17.87 -20.55
N ASP A 54 2.46 -17.97 -19.75
CA ASP A 54 2.62 -19.03 -18.76
C ASP A 54 1.83 -18.75 -17.47
N GLU A 55 0.55 -19.10 -17.52
CA GLU A 55 -0.31 -19.01 -16.33
C GLU A 55 0.11 -19.98 -15.22
N SER A 56 0.64 -21.16 -15.58
CA SER A 56 0.99 -22.19 -14.61
C SER A 56 2.27 -21.82 -13.83
N GLY A 57 3.27 -21.30 -14.51
CA GLY A 57 4.51 -20.78 -13.92
C GLY A 57 4.22 -19.57 -13.01
N SER A 58 3.40 -18.63 -13.49
CA SER A 58 2.96 -17.48 -12.68
C SER A 58 2.26 -17.91 -11.39
N GLN A 59 1.35 -18.88 -11.47
CA GLN A 59 0.66 -19.40 -10.29
C GLN A 59 1.63 -20.12 -9.33
N SER A 60 2.61 -20.83 -9.85
CA SER A 60 3.63 -21.51 -9.05
C SER A 60 4.52 -20.51 -8.33
N LEU A 61 4.96 -19.46 -9.02
CA LEU A 61 5.70 -18.36 -8.44
C LEU A 61 4.92 -17.70 -7.29
N PHE A 62 3.66 -17.34 -7.52
CA PHE A 62 2.83 -16.69 -6.50
C PHE A 62 2.53 -17.60 -5.30
N ARG A 63 2.42 -18.91 -5.49
CA ARG A 63 2.30 -19.86 -4.38
C ARG A 63 3.57 -19.92 -3.55
N GLU A 64 4.73 -19.88 -4.18
CA GLU A 64 6.00 -19.90 -3.46
C GLU A 64 6.22 -18.58 -2.69
N LEU A 65 5.94 -17.44 -3.31
CA LEU A 65 5.96 -16.15 -2.63
C LEU A 65 4.97 -16.10 -1.46
N ALA A 66 3.75 -16.62 -1.63
CA ALA A 66 2.77 -16.71 -0.56
C ALA A 66 3.24 -17.64 0.59
N ARG A 67 3.94 -18.74 0.27
CA ARG A 67 4.52 -19.64 1.26
C ARG A 67 5.64 -18.96 2.05
N THR A 68 6.51 -18.23 1.39
CA THR A 68 7.60 -17.48 2.02
C THR A 68 7.09 -16.33 2.88
N ALA A 69 6.03 -15.65 2.39
CA ALA A 69 5.44 -14.51 3.08
C ALA A 69 4.50 -14.88 4.24
N GLY A 70 4.05 -16.14 4.32
CA GLY A 70 2.96 -16.57 5.18
C GLY A 70 3.27 -17.78 6.05
N ASN A 71 4.39 -17.78 6.79
CA ASN A 71 4.67 -18.81 7.78
C ASN A 71 3.68 -18.82 8.96
N ASP A 72 2.85 -17.79 9.09
CA ASP A 72 1.86 -17.65 10.15
C ASP A 72 0.53 -18.33 9.80
N GLU A 73 -0.14 -18.89 10.81
CA GLU A 73 -1.48 -19.50 10.65
C GLU A 73 -2.52 -18.52 10.08
N GLN A 74 -2.28 -17.22 10.22
CA GLN A 74 -3.17 -16.14 9.78
C GLN A 74 -2.39 -14.95 9.22
N PRO A 75 -1.85 -15.04 7.98
CA PRO A 75 -1.06 -13.96 7.39
C PRO A 75 -1.91 -12.71 7.19
N ALA A 76 -1.34 -11.55 7.49
CA ALA A 76 -1.97 -10.26 7.21
C ALA A 76 -1.59 -9.78 5.82
N ILE A 77 -2.58 -9.57 4.98
CA ILE A 77 -2.42 -9.20 3.58
C ILE A 77 -3.04 -7.83 3.33
N ALA A 78 -2.20 -6.86 2.99
CA ALA A 78 -2.69 -5.62 2.42
C ALA A 78 -3.10 -5.85 0.96
N PHE A 79 -4.18 -5.21 0.58
CA PHE A 79 -4.74 -5.26 -0.76
C PHE A 79 -4.97 -3.84 -1.23
N ASP A 80 -4.37 -3.48 -2.35
CA ASP A 80 -4.52 -2.13 -2.92
C ASP A 80 -4.42 -2.17 -4.44
N SER A 81 -4.80 -1.09 -5.10
CA SER A 81 -4.79 -0.98 -6.54
C SER A 81 -4.06 0.27 -7.03
N THR A 82 -3.39 0.16 -8.16
CA THR A 82 -2.81 1.30 -8.86
C THR A 82 -3.12 1.21 -10.35
N SER A 83 -3.39 2.36 -10.99
CA SER A 83 -3.72 2.42 -12.41
C SER A 83 -2.51 2.83 -13.24
N HIS A 84 -2.38 2.23 -14.40
CA HIS A 84 -1.36 2.52 -15.40
C HIS A 84 -2.01 2.72 -16.77
N SER A 85 -1.50 3.66 -17.56
CA SER A 85 -1.93 3.85 -18.96
C SER A 85 -1.02 3.07 -19.91
N VAL A 86 -1.63 2.37 -20.87
CA VAL A 86 -0.91 1.74 -22.00
C VAL A 86 -0.69 2.79 -23.09
N TYR A 87 0.47 2.77 -23.74
CA TYR A 87 0.75 3.60 -24.90
C TYR A 87 -0.05 3.14 -26.11
N GLY A 88 -0.76 4.07 -26.72
CA GLY A 88 -1.51 3.89 -27.96
C GLY A 88 -2.97 4.30 -27.79
N ASN A 89 -3.43 5.31 -28.49
CA ASN A 89 -4.80 5.79 -28.61
C ASN A 89 -5.59 6.15 -27.32
N GLY A 90 -4.93 6.35 -26.19
CA GLY A 90 -5.47 7.10 -25.04
C GLY A 90 -6.54 6.43 -24.21
N LEU A 91 -6.91 5.17 -24.44
CA LEU A 91 -8.09 4.56 -23.80
C LEU A 91 -7.80 3.29 -22.97
N ASP A 92 -6.67 2.63 -23.12
CA ASP A 92 -6.40 1.40 -22.38
C ASP A 92 -5.66 1.71 -21.08
N ILE A 93 -6.44 1.94 -20.04
CA ILE A 93 -5.93 1.97 -18.66
C ILE A 93 -6.11 0.57 -18.09
N TYR A 94 -5.05 -0.01 -17.55
CA TYR A 94 -5.15 -1.21 -16.72
C TYR A 94 -4.85 -0.88 -15.26
N LYS A 95 -5.37 -1.71 -14.39
CA LYS A 95 -5.19 -1.60 -12.95
C LYS A 95 -4.40 -2.81 -12.48
N ILE A 96 -3.35 -2.55 -11.71
CA ILE A 96 -2.61 -3.58 -10.99
C ILE A 96 -3.17 -3.62 -9.57
N ILE A 97 -3.60 -4.80 -9.16
CA ILE A 97 -4.04 -5.07 -7.80
C ILE A 97 -2.96 -5.94 -7.15
N THR A 98 -2.36 -5.45 -6.10
CA THR A 98 -1.27 -6.14 -5.41
C THR A 98 -1.74 -6.71 -4.08
N PHE A 99 -1.34 -7.94 -3.80
CA PHE A 99 -1.39 -8.58 -2.50
C PHE A 99 -0.01 -8.47 -1.86
N TYR A 100 0.05 -7.84 -0.72
CA TYR A 100 1.28 -7.53 -0.01
C TYR A 100 1.22 -8.08 1.42
N SER A 101 2.19 -8.88 1.83
CA SER A 101 2.26 -9.39 3.19
C SER A 101 2.70 -8.28 4.14
N LEU A 102 1.84 -7.96 5.11
CA LEU A 102 2.18 -7.01 6.16
C LEU A 102 3.14 -7.60 7.18
N ASP A 103 3.28 -8.92 7.25
CA ASP A 103 4.11 -9.59 8.24
C ASP A 103 5.55 -9.72 7.75
N SER A 104 5.77 -10.16 6.51
CA SER A 104 7.10 -10.25 5.90
C SER A 104 7.58 -8.97 5.21
N GLY A 105 6.68 -8.04 4.91
CA GLY A 105 7.01 -6.86 4.11
C GLY A 105 7.27 -7.16 2.63
N LEU A 106 6.77 -8.28 2.09
CA LEU A 106 7.02 -8.71 0.72
C LEU A 106 5.76 -8.71 -0.15
N PRO A 107 5.87 -8.39 -1.44
CA PRO A 107 4.78 -8.58 -2.40
C PRO A 107 4.55 -10.08 -2.62
N VAL A 108 3.29 -10.51 -2.51
CA VAL A 108 2.89 -11.93 -2.61
C VAL A 108 2.44 -12.28 -4.03
N SER A 109 1.58 -11.46 -4.59
CA SER A 109 1.05 -11.64 -5.94
C SER A 109 0.41 -10.37 -6.45
N PHE A 110 0.10 -10.34 -7.74
CA PHE A 110 -0.69 -9.27 -8.33
C PHE A 110 -1.72 -9.80 -9.32
N GLU A 111 -2.68 -8.94 -9.66
CA GLU A 111 -3.66 -9.15 -10.71
C GLU A 111 -3.77 -7.95 -11.61
N LEU A 112 -3.94 -8.20 -12.90
CA LEU A 112 -4.26 -7.17 -13.88
C LEU A 112 -5.78 -7.15 -14.11
N GLN A 113 -6.37 -5.98 -14.05
CA GLN A 113 -7.77 -5.75 -14.38
C GLN A 113 -7.92 -4.53 -15.28
N PRO A 114 -9.00 -4.46 -16.09
CA PRO A 114 -9.34 -3.24 -16.81
C PRO A 114 -9.45 -2.05 -15.86
N GLY A 115 -8.91 -0.90 -16.25
CA GLY A 115 -8.83 0.29 -15.39
C GLY A 115 -10.19 0.91 -15.03
N ASN A 116 -11.24 0.62 -15.82
CA ASN A 116 -12.60 1.08 -15.59
C ASN A 116 -13.36 0.28 -14.50
N ILE A 117 -12.79 -0.83 -13.98
CA ILE A 117 -13.42 -1.60 -12.91
C ILE A 117 -13.23 -0.86 -11.59
N PRO A 118 -14.31 -0.49 -10.87
CA PRO A 118 -14.21 0.11 -9.54
C PRO A 118 -13.53 -0.82 -8.52
N ASP A 119 -12.77 -0.26 -7.59
CA ASP A 119 -12.04 -1.02 -6.56
C ASP A 119 -12.96 -1.93 -5.73
N VAL A 120 -14.16 -1.46 -5.43
CA VAL A 120 -15.19 -2.25 -4.74
C VAL A 120 -15.49 -3.58 -5.45
N ILE A 121 -15.49 -3.58 -6.80
CA ILE A 121 -15.76 -4.78 -7.61
C ILE A 121 -14.50 -5.65 -7.74
N SER A 122 -13.34 -5.05 -7.77
CA SER A 122 -12.04 -5.73 -7.92
C SER A 122 -11.83 -6.85 -6.88
N LEU A 123 -12.29 -6.65 -5.65
CA LEU A 123 -12.25 -7.65 -4.57
C LEU A 123 -12.99 -8.95 -4.91
N VAL A 124 -14.03 -8.90 -5.74
CA VAL A 124 -14.86 -10.08 -6.06
C VAL A 124 -14.03 -11.18 -6.68
N ASN A 125 -13.10 -10.80 -7.55
CA ASN A 125 -12.26 -11.73 -8.31
C ASN A 125 -10.95 -12.03 -7.58
N ALA A 126 -10.40 -11.05 -6.88
CA ALA A 126 -9.09 -11.13 -6.23
C ALA A 126 -9.09 -12.07 -5.00
N VAL A 127 -10.12 -12.00 -4.16
CA VAL A 127 -10.22 -12.81 -2.94
C VAL A 127 -10.23 -14.34 -3.18
N PRO A 128 -10.92 -14.90 -4.20
CA PRO A 128 -10.80 -16.34 -4.51
C PRO A 128 -9.39 -16.77 -4.92
N ARG A 129 -8.64 -15.90 -5.60
CA ARG A 129 -7.27 -16.19 -6.05
C ARG A 129 -6.27 -16.22 -4.91
N ALA A 130 -6.43 -15.39 -3.88
CA ALA A 130 -5.61 -15.45 -2.68
C ALA A 130 -5.61 -16.87 -2.06
N LYS A 131 -6.78 -17.52 -2.03
CA LYS A 131 -6.88 -18.95 -1.62
C LYS A 131 -6.19 -19.90 -2.59
N ALA A 132 -6.29 -19.66 -3.89
CA ALA A 132 -5.64 -20.49 -4.91
C ALA A 132 -4.11 -20.43 -4.81
N TYR A 133 -3.56 -19.32 -4.30
CA TYR A 133 -2.14 -19.16 -4.00
C TYR A 133 -1.71 -19.76 -2.65
N GLY A 134 -2.63 -20.37 -1.90
CA GLY A 134 -2.32 -21.12 -0.67
C GLY A 134 -2.36 -20.29 0.62
N LEU A 135 -2.81 -19.02 0.57
CA LEU A 135 -3.00 -18.22 1.76
C LEU A 135 -4.12 -18.80 2.64
N LYS A 136 -3.77 -19.29 3.82
CA LYS A 136 -4.71 -19.88 4.79
C LYS A 136 -5.29 -18.78 5.67
N ASN A 137 -6.63 -18.67 5.68
CA ASN A 137 -7.38 -17.75 6.55
C ASN A 137 -6.79 -16.31 6.64
N PRO A 138 -6.44 -15.65 5.53
CA PRO A 138 -5.77 -14.36 5.61
C PRO A 138 -6.63 -13.31 6.29
N GLU A 139 -5.98 -12.39 7.01
CA GLU A 139 -6.56 -11.11 7.38
C GLU A 139 -6.33 -10.12 6.24
N PHE A 140 -7.40 -9.58 5.67
CA PHE A 140 -7.30 -8.53 4.64
C PHE A 140 -7.29 -7.15 5.26
N CYS A 141 -6.26 -6.36 4.97
CA CYS A 141 -6.16 -4.96 5.34
C CYS A 141 -6.45 -4.09 4.11
N LEU A 142 -7.52 -3.28 4.18
CA LEU A 142 -8.13 -2.65 3.01
C LEU A 142 -8.34 -1.15 3.21
N ASP A 143 -8.19 -0.40 2.12
CA ASP A 143 -8.53 1.01 2.10
C ASP A 143 -10.03 1.25 1.90
N ASN A 144 -10.42 2.51 2.11
CA ASN A 144 -11.78 3.00 1.96
C ASN A 144 -12.36 2.77 0.54
N GLY A 145 -11.53 2.79 -0.51
CA GLY A 145 -11.95 2.49 -1.88
C GLY A 145 -12.59 1.11 -2.06
N PHE A 146 -12.27 0.16 -1.19
CA PHE A 146 -12.82 -1.20 -1.20
C PHE A 146 -14.01 -1.38 -0.26
N PHE A 147 -14.37 -0.34 0.50
CA PHE A 147 -15.42 -0.43 1.50
C PHE A 147 -16.81 -0.41 0.88
N SER A 148 -17.57 -1.47 1.07
CA SER A 148 -19.02 -1.53 0.89
C SER A 148 -19.62 -2.56 1.85
N LYS A 149 -20.93 -2.42 2.14
CA LYS A 149 -21.64 -3.40 2.99
C LYS A 149 -21.63 -4.80 2.35
N GLU A 150 -21.69 -4.87 1.03
CA GLU A 150 -21.62 -6.11 0.24
C GLU A 150 -20.24 -6.78 0.34
N ASN A 151 -19.16 -6.01 0.27
CA ASN A 151 -17.81 -6.55 0.40
C ASN A 151 -17.57 -7.07 1.83
N VAL A 152 -17.99 -6.33 2.86
CA VAL A 152 -17.95 -6.80 4.25
C VAL A 152 -18.72 -8.12 4.39
N LEU A 153 -19.93 -8.22 3.85
CA LEU A 153 -20.70 -9.48 3.86
C LEU A 153 -19.97 -10.62 3.16
N ARG A 154 -19.31 -10.35 2.03
CA ARG A 154 -18.52 -11.38 1.30
C ARG A 154 -17.39 -11.95 2.13
N PHE A 155 -16.63 -11.10 2.84
CA PHE A 155 -15.60 -11.57 3.77
C PHE A 155 -16.20 -12.43 4.87
N LEU A 156 -17.27 -11.96 5.52
CA LEU A 156 -17.95 -12.65 6.60
C LEU A 156 -18.49 -14.04 6.16
N ARG A 157 -19.11 -14.14 4.99
CA ARG A 157 -19.63 -15.40 4.45
C ARG A 157 -18.53 -16.43 4.11
N LYS A 158 -17.33 -15.94 3.74
CA LYS A 158 -16.16 -16.77 3.45
C LYS A 158 -15.29 -17.03 4.67
N ASN A 159 -15.70 -16.53 5.84
CA ASN A 159 -14.96 -16.62 7.09
C ASN A 159 -13.56 -15.98 7.02
N PHE A 160 -13.39 -14.95 6.18
CA PHE A 160 -12.18 -14.18 6.15
C PHE A 160 -12.15 -13.14 7.27
N LYS A 161 -10.93 -12.85 7.72
CA LYS A 161 -10.68 -11.75 8.63
C LYS A 161 -10.39 -10.49 7.84
N PHE A 162 -10.75 -9.34 8.40
CA PHE A 162 -10.47 -8.06 7.76
C PHE A 162 -10.33 -6.93 8.76
N THR A 163 -9.57 -5.94 8.32
CA THR A 163 -9.43 -4.61 8.90
C THR A 163 -9.54 -3.60 7.76
N ILE A 164 -10.60 -2.80 7.74
CA ILE A 164 -10.92 -1.90 6.63
C ILE A 164 -11.22 -0.48 7.10
N LEU A 165 -10.68 0.52 6.41
CA LEU A 165 -11.09 1.91 6.59
C LEU A 165 -12.51 2.07 6.05
N ALA A 166 -13.45 2.43 6.91
CA ALA A 166 -14.86 2.58 6.56
C ALA A 166 -15.21 4.05 6.29
N THR A 167 -16.16 4.25 5.37
CA THR A 167 -16.68 5.59 5.08
C THR A 167 -17.71 5.99 6.11
N LEU A 168 -17.46 7.10 6.81
CA LEU A 168 -18.38 7.69 7.79
C LEU A 168 -19.77 7.99 7.23
N LYS A 169 -19.88 8.32 5.94
CA LYS A 169 -21.13 8.69 5.26
C LYS A 169 -22.18 7.57 5.21
N HIS A 170 -21.79 6.31 5.41
CA HIS A 170 -22.75 5.21 5.43
C HIS A 170 -23.58 5.24 6.71
N ALA A 171 -24.90 5.27 6.61
CA ALA A 171 -25.83 5.39 7.73
C ALA A 171 -25.61 4.32 8.82
N TRP A 172 -25.28 3.07 8.44
CA TRP A 172 -25.05 1.98 9.39
C TRP A 172 -23.70 2.09 10.14
N ILE A 173 -22.77 2.93 9.66
CA ILE A 173 -21.54 3.33 10.36
C ILE A 173 -21.84 4.58 11.20
N TYR A 174 -22.49 5.58 10.60
CA TYR A 174 -22.72 6.88 11.21
C TYR A 174 -23.65 6.81 12.44
N LYS A 175 -24.62 5.86 12.44
CA LYS A 175 -25.60 5.69 13.54
C LYS A 175 -24.96 5.62 14.93
N HIS A 176 -23.78 5.03 15.04
CA HIS A 176 -23.09 4.88 16.33
C HIS A 176 -22.62 6.21 16.92
N LEU A 177 -22.21 7.17 16.06
CA LEU A 177 -21.75 8.48 16.54
C LEU A 177 -22.85 9.30 17.23
N ASP A 178 -24.10 9.14 16.78
CA ASP A 178 -25.26 9.83 17.32
C ASP A 178 -26.08 8.97 18.27
N SER A 179 -25.72 7.69 18.47
CA SER A 179 -26.35 6.81 19.46
C SER A 179 -25.99 7.26 20.86
N ALA A 180 -26.99 7.23 21.76
CA ALA A 180 -26.75 7.44 23.18
C ALA A 180 -25.98 6.26 23.78
N ALA A 181 -24.94 6.55 24.55
CA ALA A 181 -24.29 5.59 25.42
C ALA A 181 -25.17 5.34 26.66
N ASP A 182 -24.79 4.39 27.52
CA ASP A 182 -25.52 4.02 28.73
C ASP A 182 -25.74 5.21 29.71
N ASP A 183 -24.87 6.22 29.64
CA ASP A 183 -24.95 7.46 30.42
C ASP A 183 -25.80 8.59 29.76
N GLY A 184 -26.43 8.28 28.61
CA GLY A 184 -27.24 9.25 27.85
C GLY A 184 -26.43 10.22 26.99
N THR A 185 -25.08 10.15 26.99
CA THR A 185 -24.21 10.96 26.10
C THR A 185 -24.06 10.31 24.75
N LYS A 186 -23.80 11.09 23.70
CA LYS A 186 -23.50 10.55 22.37
C LYS A 186 -22.07 10.05 22.31
N LEU A 187 -21.81 8.99 21.53
CA LEU A 187 -20.46 8.47 21.31
C LEU A 187 -19.49 9.58 20.85
N ARG A 188 -19.98 10.52 20.07
CA ARG A 188 -19.27 11.72 19.63
C ARG A 188 -18.73 12.56 20.79
N ASP A 189 -19.50 12.68 21.87
CA ASP A 189 -19.15 13.49 23.04
C ASP A 189 -18.09 12.77 23.90
N HIS A 190 -17.96 11.45 23.74
CA HIS A 190 -16.95 10.65 24.44
C HIS A 190 -15.52 11.00 24.02
N PHE A 191 -15.30 11.50 22.79
CA PHE A 191 -13.97 11.97 22.37
C PHE A 191 -13.44 13.12 23.24
N SER A 192 -14.31 13.87 23.88
CA SER A 192 -13.90 14.97 24.76
C SER A 192 -13.73 14.54 26.22
N ARG A 193 -14.33 13.40 26.65
CA ARG A 193 -14.39 12.99 28.06
C ARG A 193 -13.78 11.63 28.35
N TYR A 194 -13.98 10.62 27.51
CA TYR A 194 -13.70 9.22 27.82
C TYR A 194 -12.92 8.48 26.74
N ALA A 195 -12.47 9.17 25.67
CA ALA A 195 -11.68 8.53 24.65
C ALA A 195 -10.33 8.05 25.21
N SER A 196 -9.97 6.80 24.93
CA SER A 196 -8.63 6.32 25.20
C SER A 196 -7.63 6.99 24.25
N GLN A 197 -6.48 7.37 24.78
CA GLN A 197 -5.39 7.95 24.00
C GLN A 197 -4.59 6.83 23.34
N CYS A 198 -4.11 7.10 22.14
CA CYS A 198 -3.23 6.17 21.43
C CYS A 198 -1.87 6.07 22.15
N PRO A 199 -1.39 4.87 22.52
CA PRO A 199 -0.14 4.70 23.26
C PRO A 199 1.12 5.00 22.41
N PHE A 200 0.98 5.16 21.09
CA PHE A 200 2.07 5.42 20.15
C PHE A 200 1.84 6.65 19.27
N ASP A 201 0.76 7.41 19.47
CA ASP A 201 0.46 8.66 18.76
C ASP A 201 -0.50 9.52 19.59
N GLU A 202 0.05 10.45 20.35
CA GLU A 202 -0.69 11.35 21.26
C GLU A 202 -1.76 12.21 20.56
N LYS A 203 -1.70 12.35 19.23
CA LYS A 203 -2.67 13.12 18.44
C LYS A 203 -3.97 12.37 18.18
N ILE A 204 -4.01 11.06 18.51
CA ILE A 204 -5.12 10.18 18.20
C ILE A 204 -5.78 9.68 19.48
N SER A 205 -7.08 9.81 19.52
CA SER A 205 -7.94 9.18 20.51
C SER A 205 -8.96 8.25 19.85
N ALA A 206 -9.48 7.26 20.58
CA ALA A 206 -10.41 6.28 20.04
C ALA A 206 -11.54 5.94 21.00
N VAL A 207 -12.69 5.65 20.40
CA VAL A 207 -13.85 5.02 21.06
C VAL A 207 -14.27 3.82 20.20
N SER A 208 -14.64 2.72 20.84
CA SER A 208 -14.99 1.48 20.14
C SER A 208 -16.37 0.97 20.49
N VAL A 209 -17.06 0.44 19.49
CA VAL A 209 -18.35 -0.24 19.65
C VAL A 209 -18.21 -1.67 19.12
N SER A 210 -18.63 -2.66 19.92
CA SER A 210 -18.72 -4.06 19.50
C SER A 210 -20.20 -4.44 19.35
N GLU A 211 -20.60 -4.82 18.16
CA GLU A 211 -22.01 -5.10 17.84
C GLU A 211 -22.16 -6.41 17.07
N MET A 212 -23.25 -7.14 17.35
CA MET A 212 -23.75 -8.22 16.50
C MET A 212 -24.57 -7.61 15.36
N THR A 213 -23.94 -7.39 14.22
CA THR A 213 -24.53 -6.71 13.07
C THR A 213 -25.27 -7.70 12.18
N PRO A 214 -26.57 -7.53 11.90
CA PRO A 214 -27.33 -8.39 11.01
C PRO A 214 -27.02 -8.08 9.55
N PHE A 215 -26.88 -9.12 8.75
CA PHE A 215 -26.75 -9.07 7.31
C PHE A 215 -27.75 -10.01 6.66
N GLU A 216 -28.32 -9.55 5.54
CA GLU A 216 -29.29 -10.29 4.74
C GLU A 216 -28.75 -10.46 3.32
N TRP A 217 -28.99 -11.62 2.72
CA TRP A 217 -28.65 -11.89 1.32
C TRP A 217 -29.59 -12.91 0.70
N LYS A 218 -29.74 -12.85 -0.62
CA LYS A 218 -30.48 -13.85 -1.38
C LYS A 218 -29.61 -15.08 -1.64
N ARG A 219 -30.16 -16.27 -1.45
CA ARG A 219 -29.49 -17.52 -1.79
C ARG A 219 -29.43 -17.73 -3.30
N GLN A 220 -28.28 -18.15 -3.76
CA GLN A 220 -28.07 -18.49 -5.17
C GLN A 220 -28.46 -19.94 -5.52
N ARG A 221 -28.47 -20.83 -4.53
CA ARG A 221 -28.76 -22.28 -4.71
C ARG A 221 -29.54 -22.80 -3.52
N THR A 222 -30.43 -23.76 -3.76
CA THR A 222 -31.13 -24.49 -2.70
C THR A 222 -30.15 -25.30 -1.86
N ARG A 223 -30.19 -25.14 -0.54
CA ARG A 223 -29.35 -25.88 0.42
C ARG A 223 -30.07 -25.97 1.78
N ASN A 224 -30.03 -27.14 2.43
CA ASN A 224 -30.61 -27.37 3.77
C ASN A 224 -32.07 -26.90 3.87
N GLY A 225 -32.89 -27.21 2.85
CA GLY A 225 -34.33 -26.88 2.87
C GLY A 225 -34.72 -25.44 2.57
N VAL A 226 -33.75 -24.52 2.37
CA VAL A 226 -34.00 -23.14 1.96
C VAL A 226 -33.82 -23.01 0.46
N ALA A 227 -34.85 -22.51 -0.23
CA ALA A 227 -34.86 -22.41 -1.69
C ALA A 227 -33.93 -21.34 -2.24
N ALA A 228 -33.55 -21.46 -3.51
CA ALA A 228 -32.85 -20.40 -4.23
C ALA A 228 -33.77 -19.16 -4.34
N GLY A 229 -33.23 -17.98 -4.06
CA GLY A 229 -33.99 -16.71 -4.05
C GLY A 229 -34.53 -16.29 -2.69
N ASP A 230 -34.64 -17.22 -1.74
CA ASP A 230 -35.03 -16.89 -0.37
C ASP A 230 -33.99 -16.01 0.31
N THR A 231 -34.46 -15.12 1.19
CA THR A 231 -33.59 -14.29 2.03
C THR A 231 -33.07 -15.08 3.21
N GLU A 232 -31.77 -15.12 3.35
CA GLU A 232 -31.07 -15.66 4.51
C GLU A 232 -30.52 -14.48 5.33
N SER A 233 -30.66 -14.56 6.66
CA SER A 233 -30.14 -13.56 7.59
C SER A 233 -29.19 -14.21 8.58
N LYS A 234 -28.10 -13.53 8.89
CA LYS A 234 -27.16 -13.93 9.93
C LYS A 234 -26.49 -12.71 10.55
N SER A 235 -26.33 -12.74 11.87
CA SER A 235 -25.60 -11.69 12.58
C SER A 235 -24.13 -12.11 12.76
N PHE A 236 -23.24 -11.14 12.59
CA PHE A 236 -21.80 -11.30 12.78
C PHE A 236 -21.29 -10.26 13.75
N ARG A 237 -20.34 -10.65 14.61
CA ARG A 237 -19.67 -9.69 15.49
C ARG A 237 -18.74 -8.82 14.68
N LEU A 238 -18.91 -7.51 14.82
CA LEU A 238 -18.07 -6.47 14.23
C LEU A 238 -17.59 -5.52 15.32
N TYR A 239 -16.39 -5.00 15.12
CA TYR A 239 -15.75 -3.98 15.94
C TYR A 239 -15.65 -2.70 15.12
N PHE A 240 -16.33 -1.65 15.57
CA PHE A 240 -16.33 -0.32 14.98
C PHE A 240 -15.42 0.55 15.83
N HIS A 241 -14.25 0.91 15.31
CA HIS A 241 -13.29 1.76 15.99
C HIS A 241 -13.33 3.15 15.39
N TYR A 242 -13.86 4.09 16.16
CA TYR A 242 -13.92 5.50 15.80
C TYR A 242 -12.69 6.18 16.37
N PHE A 243 -11.93 6.81 15.52
CA PHE A 243 -10.72 7.55 15.87
C PHE A 243 -10.93 9.01 15.60
N ARG A 244 -10.34 9.86 16.43
CA ARG A 244 -10.21 11.29 16.19
C ARG A 244 -8.73 11.65 16.17
N ASN A 245 -8.28 12.24 15.08
CA ASN A 245 -6.95 12.78 14.92
C ASN A 245 -7.02 14.32 14.99
N ASN A 246 -6.51 14.91 16.06
CA ASN A 246 -6.60 16.34 16.31
C ASN A 246 -5.83 17.17 15.26
N ALA A 247 -4.67 16.71 14.78
CA ALA A 247 -3.92 17.39 13.74
C ALA A 247 -4.71 17.41 12.42
N ARG A 248 -5.30 16.28 12.04
CA ARG A 248 -6.17 16.16 10.87
C ARG A 248 -7.42 17.05 11.00
N ALA A 249 -8.04 17.11 12.18
CA ALA A 249 -9.19 17.96 12.43
C ALA A 249 -8.87 19.45 12.16
N VAL A 250 -7.71 19.92 12.61
CA VAL A 250 -7.26 21.30 12.36
C VAL A 250 -7.03 21.54 10.87
N MET A 251 -6.39 20.60 10.17
CA MET A 251 -6.15 20.73 8.72
C MET A 251 -7.46 20.74 7.92
N GLU A 252 -8.41 19.85 8.25
CA GLU A 252 -9.72 19.79 7.60
C GLU A 252 -10.53 21.07 7.86
N ALA A 253 -10.49 21.59 9.10
CA ALA A 253 -11.13 22.86 9.46
C ALA A 253 -10.54 24.04 8.66
N SER A 254 -9.22 24.14 8.60
CA SER A 254 -8.53 25.18 7.84
C SER A 254 -8.87 25.15 6.35
N ALA A 255 -8.82 23.96 5.73
CA ALA A 255 -9.18 23.78 4.33
C ALA A 255 -10.64 24.12 4.06
N PHE A 256 -11.54 23.70 4.96
CA PHE A 256 -12.97 23.98 4.86
C PHE A 256 -13.27 25.48 4.96
N HIS A 257 -12.68 26.19 5.92
CA HIS A 257 -12.85 27.64 6.05
C HIS A 257 -12.25 28.41 4.86
N THR A 258 -11.10 27.99 4.36
CA THR A 258 -10.51 28.58 3.15
C THR A 258 -11.46 28.42 1.96
N LYS A 259 -12.06 27.23 1.81
CA LYS A 259 -13.05 26.95 0.78
C LYS A 259 -14.30 27.81 0.96
N LEU A 260 -14.88 27.87 2.17
CA LEU A 260 -16.02 28.74 2.45
C LEU A 260 -15.75 30.19 2.06
N LYS A 261 -14.59 30.74 2.46
CA LYS A 261 -14.23 32.12 2.15
C LYS A 261 -14.10 32.36 0.63
N SER A 262 -13.52 31.42 -0.09
CA SER A 262 -13.42 31.49 -1.56
C SER A 262 -14.81 31.57 -2.21
N TYR A 263 -15.74 30.71 -1.80
CA TYR A 263 -17.11 30.71 -2.33
C TYR A 263 -17.90 31.96 -1.95
N GLU A 264 -17.76 32.42 -0.71
CA GLU A 264 -18.37 33.67 -0.26
C GLU A 264 -17.94 34.85 -1.14
N MET A 265 -16.64 34.95 -1.43
CA MET A 265 -16.10 36.01 -2.31
C MET A 265 -16.62 35.87 -3.75
N SER A 266 -16.67 34.66 -4.29
CA SER A 266 -17.16 34.42 -5.66
C SER A 266 -18.65 34.76 -5.78
N LEU A 267 -19.48 34.37 -4.81
CA LEU A 267 -20.89 34.71 -4.75
C LEU A 267 -21.14 36.21 -4.60
N ALA A 268 -20.36 36.88 -3.74
CA ALA A 268 -20.44 38.32 -3.57
C ALA A 268 -20.06 39.10 -4.83
N ALA A 269 -19.16 38.53 -5.66
CA ALA A 269 -18.77 39.08 -6.97
C ALA A 269 -19.77 38.74 -8.09
N GLY A 270 -20.84 37.96 -7.83
CA GLY A 270 -21.86 37.56 -8.81
C GLY A 270 -21.40 36.49 -9.80
N LYS A 271 -20.42 35.67 -9.43
CA LYS A 271 -19.83 34.62 -10.27
C LYS A 271 -20.50 33.25 -10.12
N GLU A 272 -21.76 33.22 -9.70
CA GLU A 272 -22.52 31.97 -9.55
C GLU A 272 -22.65 31.16 -10.87
N ASN A 273 -22.73 31.87 -12.01
CA ASN A 273 -22.81 31.23 -13.33
C ASN A 273 -21.48 30.65 -13.84
N GLU A 274 -20.35 30.96 -13.17
CA GLU A 274 -19.04 30.41 -13.50
C GLU A 274 -18.77 29.10 -12.71
N MET A 275 -19.64 28.72 -11.77
CA MET A 275 -19.50 27.56 -10.92
C MET A 275 -20.06 26.30 -11.63
N ASP A 276 -19.39 25.16 -11.43
CA ASP A 276 -19.91 23.86 -11.84
C ASP A 276 -21.01 23.38 -10.88
N ASP A 277 -21.67 22.26 -11.23
CA ASP A 277 -22.81 21.71 -10.45
C ASP A 277 -22.39 21.33 -9.01
N ALA A 278 -21.18 20.81 -8.81
CA ALA A 278 -20.69 20.42 -7.49
C ALA A 278 -20.35 21.65 -6.63
N GLU A 279 -19.86 22.69 -7.26
CA GLU A 279 -19.58 23.98 -6.63
C GLU A 279 -20.88 24.68 -6.22
N LEU A 280 -21.88 24.68 -7.08
CA LEU A 280 -23.21 25.21 -6.78
C LEU A 280 -23.91 24.45 -5.65
N GLU A 281 -23.82 23.12 -5.65
CA GLU A 281 -24.35 22.29 -4.54
C GLU A 281 -23.69 22.66 -3.22
N PHE A 282 -22.36 22.82 -3.21
CA PHE A 282 -21.64 23.28 -2.03
C PHE A 282 -22.07 24.69 -1.60
N ALA A 283 -22.20 25.62 -2.54
CA ALA A 283 -22.63 26.97 -2.27
C ALA A 283 -24.03 27.02 -1.66
N HIS A 284 -25.01 26.32 -2.24
CA HIS A 284 -26.37 26.25 -1.70
C HIS A 284 -26.46 25.59 -0.33
N ARG A 285 -25.58 24.66 -0.02
CA ARG A 285 -25.54 23.99 1.29
C ARG A 285 -25.10 24.92 2.40
N TYR A 286 -24.12 25.78 2.14
CA TYR A 286 -23.49 26.61 3.18
C TYR A 286 -23.78 28.10 3.09
N PHE A 287 -24.43 28.56 2.02
CA PHE A 287 -24.78 29.95 1.81
C PHE A 287 -26.18 30.10 1.24
N SER A 288 -26.79 31.28 1.55
CA SER A 288 -27.89 31.86 0.80
C SER A 288 -27.46 33.23 0.32
N TRP A 289 -27.86 33.64 -0.89
CA TRP A 289 -27.51 34.95 -1.44
C TRP A 289 -28.68 35.58 -2.16
N LYS A 290 -28.72 36.90 -2.14
CA LYS A 290 -29.73 37.71 -2.82
C LYS A 290 -29.15 39.03 -3.28
N ARG A 291 -29.62 39.51 -4.41
CA ARG A 291 -29.33 40.87 -4.90
C ARG A 291 -30.04 41.90 -4.00
N VAL A 292 -29.31 42.94 -3.63
CA VAL A 292 -29.83 44.02 -2.79
C VAL A 292 -30.08 45.28 -3.65
N ARG A 293 -31.01 46.15 -3.18
CA ARG A 293 -31.23 47.46 -3.79
C ARG A 293 -29.96 48.27 -3.75
N GLY A 294 -29.38 48.60 -4.89
CA GLY A 294 -28.09 49.29 -4.99
C GLY A 294 -26.99 48.51 -5.72
N GLY A 295 -27.28 47.29 -6.22
CA GLY A 295 -26.42 46.57 -7.17
C GLY A 295 -25.43 45.60 -6.60
N GLY A 296 -25.45 45.34 -5.28
CA GLY A 296 -24.62 44.32 -4.64
C GLY A 296 -25.33 43.01 -4.39
N ILE A 297 -24.54 41.95 -4.08
CA ILE A 297 -25.07 40.66 -3.62
C ILE A 297 -24.76 40.53 -2.12
N LYS A 298 -25.77 40.29 -1.33
CA LYS A 298 -25.62 39.93 0.09
C LYS A 298 -25.57 38.42 0.20
N VAL A 299 -24.44 37.89 0.65
CA VAL A 299 -24.22 36.47 0.97
C VAL A 299 -24.42 36.28 2.45
N ILE A 300 -25.16 35.26 2.84
CA ILE A 300 -25.48 34.93 4.23
C ILE A 300 -25.05 33.48 4.47
N PRO A 301 -24.09 33.23 5.37
CA PRO A 301 -23.66 31.87 5.69
C PRO A 301 -24.76 31.11 6.45
N ASN A 302 -24.88 29.82 6.18
CA ASN A 302 -25.69 28.88 6.93
C ASN A 302 -24.84 28.32 8.09
N GLU A 303 -24.84 29.04 9.22
CA GLU A 303 -24.03 28.68 10.37
C GLU A 303 -24.33 27.29 10.92
N GLU A 304 -25.59 26.87 10.89
CA GLU A 304 -26.01 25.54 11.34
C GLU A 304 -25.37 24.42 10.49
N ALA A 305 -25.43 24.56 9.17
CA ALA A 305 -24.79 23.61 8.26
C ALA A 305 -23.27 23.58 8.38
N ILE A 306 -22.65 24.77 8.59
CA ILE A 306 -21.20 24.92 8.81
C ILE A 306 -20.80 24.20 10.12
N LEU A 307 -21.48 24.46 11.23
CA LEU A 307 -21.22 23.82 12.50
C LEU A 307 -21.45 22.29 12.43
N ALA A 308 -22.51 21.87 11.73
CA ALA A 308 -22.78 20.44 11.53
C ALA A 308 -21.66 19.73 10.76
N ALA A 309 -21.08 20.37 9.75
CA ALA A 309 -19.97 19.81 8.99
C ALA A 309 -18.70 19.65 9.84
N GLN A 310 -18.43 20.61 10.72
CA GLN A 310 -17.22 20.61 11.56
C GLN A 310 -17.21 19.54 12.63
N LYS A 311 -18.38 19.02 13.03
CA LYS A 311 -18.48 17.99 14.08
C LYS A 311 -17.69 16.72 13.77
N ASP A 312 -17.50 16.42 12.49
CA ASP A 312 -16.87 15.18 12.04
C ASP A 312 -15.41 15.32 11.64
N PHE A 313 -14.84 16.54 11.74
CA PHE A 313 -13.46 16.77 11.36
C PHE A 313 -12.49 15.96 12.22
N GLY A 314 -11.53 15.33 11.53
CA GLY A 314 -10.54 14.45 12.12
C GLY A 314 -11.06 13.07 12.50
N ILE A 315 -12.37 12.79 12.34
CA ILE A 315 -12.93 11.48 12.64
C ILE A 315 -12.76 10.54 11.45
N PHE A 316 -12.26 9.34 11.74
CA PHE A 316 -12.21 8.23 10.79
C PHE A 316 -12.58 6.91 11.50
N VAL A 317 -12.96 5.90 10.73
CA VAL A 317 -13.48 4.64 11.28
C VAL A 317 -12.74 3.47 10.67
N ILE A 318 -12.25 2.58 11.54
CA ILE A 318 -11.76 1.27 11.12
C ILE A 318 -12.77 0.22 11.58
N LEU A 319 -13.22 -0.59 10.63
CA LEU A 319 -14.09 -1.73 10.86
C LEU A 319 -13.26 -3.01 10.82
N SER A 320 -13.43 -3.88 11.84
CA SER A 320 -12.78 -5.18 11.90
C SER A 320 -13.72 -6.26 12.40
N ASN A 321 -13.50 -7.50 11.98
CA ASN A 321 -14.11 -8.69 12.57
C ASN A 321 -13.11 -9.54 13.38
N LEU A 322 -11.91 -9.02 13.58
CA LEU A 322 -10.81 -9.69 14.29
C LEU A 322 -10.36 -8.91 15.51
N HIS A 323 -9.97 -7.66 15.34
CA HIS A 323 -9.35 -6.85 16.38
C HIS A 323 -10.41 -6.19 17.27
N ALA A 324 -10.44 -6.60 18.54
CA ALA A 324 -11.29 -5.96 19.56
C ALA A 324 -10.66 -4.66 20.09
N SER A 325 -9.33 -4.56 20.08
CA SER A 325 -8.58 -3.36 20.46
C SER A 325 -8.50 -2.36 19.31
N PRO A 326 -8.84 -1.08 19.52
CA PRO A 326 -8.68 -0.05 18.49
C PRO A 326 -7.21 0.13 18.08
N TRP A 327 -6.29 -0.08 19.02
CA TRP A 327 -4.86 0.13 18.77
C TRP A 327 -4.25 -0.95 17.91
N ASP A 328 -4.71 -2.20 18.05
CA ASP A 328 -4.26 -3.29 17.18
C ASP A 328 -4.83 -3.11 15.76
N ALA A 329 -6.10 -2.72 15.63
CA ALA A 329 -6.71 -2.37 14.37
C ALA A 329 -5.96 -1.20 13.68
N LEU A 330 -5.62 -0.15 14.45
CA LEU A 330 -4.89 1.02 13.92
C LEU A 330 -3.45 0.67 13.50
N ARG A 331 -2.71 -0.11 14.32
CA ARG A 331 -1.36 -0.58 13.95
C ARG A 331 -1.43 -1.40 12.66
N ARG A 332 -2.36 -2.33 12.58
CA ARG A 332 -2.54 -3.19 11.41
C ARG A 332 -2.87 -2.35 10.18
N TYR A 333 -3.80 -1.41 10.29
CA TYR A 333 -4.16 -0.54 9.18
C TYR A 333 -3.00 0.37 8.73
N ARG A 334 -2.21 0.92 9.66
CA ARG A 334 -1.08 1.79 9.32
C ARG A 334 0.02 1.07 8.54
N ARG A 335 0.24 -0.24 8.81
CA ARG A 335 1.19 -1.04 8.02
C ARG A 335 0.79 -1.17 6.55
N ARG A 336 -0.46 -0.90 6.19
CA ARG A 336 -0.89 -0.81 4.78
C ARG A 336 -0.13 0.27 4.01
N ASN A 337 0.36 1.31 4.65
CA ASN A 337 1.14 2.35 3.97
C ASN A 337 2.40 1.80 3.30
N ASP A 338 2.87 0.62 3.69
CA ASP A 338 4.01 -0.05 3.06
C ASP A 338 3.71 -0.40 1.60
N ILE A 339 2.44 -0.74 1.27
CA ILE A 339 2.03 -1.00 -0.12
C ILE A 339 2.02 0.28 -0.98
N GLU A 340 1.66 1.44 -0.42
CA GLU A 340 1.74 2.72 -1.14
C GLU A 340 3.20 3.08 -1.47
N THR A 341 4.12 2.76 -0.55
CA THR A 341 5.55 2.86 -0.78
C THR A 341 5.99 1.92 -1.90
N SER A 342 5.48 0.68 -1.93
CA SER A 342 5.73 -0.28 -3.00
C SER A 342 5.31 0.25 -4.36
N TYR A 343 4.13 0.83 -4.48
CA TYR A 343 3.68 1.42 -5.75
C TYR A 343 4.51 2.62 -6.19
N ARG A 344 4.95 3.44 -5.25
CA ARG A 344 5.87 4.53 -5.54
C ARG A 344 7.18 4.00 -6.09
N VAL A 345 7.75 2.99 -5.46
CA VAL A 345 8.98 2.30 -5.93
C VAL A 345 8.79 1.73 -7.34
N VAL A 346 7.70 1.00 -7.59
CA VAL A 346 7.41 0.47 -8.94
C VAL A 346 7.36 1.59 -9.97
N LYS A 347 6.69 2.69 -9.67
CA LYS A 347 6.51 3.81 -10.60
C LYS A 347 7.76 4.65 -10.82
N SER A 348 8.57 4.86 -9.77
CA SER A 348 9.75 5.73 -9.84
C SER A 348 11.04 4.97 -10.15
N ASP A 349 11.19 3.77 -9.57
CA ASP A 349 12.48 3.10 -9.47
C ASP A 349 12.55 1.79 -10.27
N LEU A 350 11.44 1.32 -10.86
CA LEU A 350 11.39 0.07 -11.64
C LEU A 350 10.75 0.26 -13.04
N ASP A 351 10.93 1.43 -13.66
CA ASP A 351 10.32 1.78 -14.96
C ASP A 351 8.80 1.54 -15.03
N GLY A 352 8.10 1.68 -13.90
CA GLY A 352 6.68 1.33 -13.81
C GLY A 352 5.72 2.39 -14.33
N ARG A 353 6.18 3.59 -14.73
CA ARG A 353 5.29 4.66 -15.22
C ARG A 353 4.63 4.32 -16.54
N LYS A 354 5.33 3.57 -17.40
CA LYS A 354 4.86 3.17 -18.73
C LYS A 354 5.23 1.71 -18.99
N PRO A 355 4.32 0.88 -19.51
CA PRO A 355 4.64 -0.52 -19.76
C PRO A 355 5.64 -0.71 -20.89
N ARG A 356 5.67 0.20 -21.90
CA ARG A 356 6.54 0.12 -23.09
C ARG A 356 6.43 -1.22 -23.83
N VAL A 357 5.29 -1.87 -23.77
CA VAL A 357 4.91 -3.09 -24.47
C VAL A 357 3.49 -2.93 -25.03
N TRP A 358 3.16 -3.67 -26.10
CA TRP A 358 1.98 -3.39 -26.93
C TRP A 358 0.81 -4.34 -26.69
N THR A 359 1.03 -5.49 -26.06
CA THR A 359 -0.01 -6.48 -25.80
C THR A 359 -0.22 -6.68 -24.32
N MET A 360 -1.45 -7.00 -23.90
CA MET A 360 -1.74 -7.31 -22.49
C MET A 360 -0.98 -8.55 -21.99
N THR A 361 -0.65 -9.48 -22.90
CA THR A 361 0.22 -10.63 -22.60
C THR A 361 1.61 -10.15 -22.17
N SER A 362 2.25 -9.31 -23.00
CA SER A 362 3.58 -8.77 -22.68
C SER A 362 3.54 -7.82 -21.47
N VAL A 363 2.45 -7.07 -21.28
CA VAL A 363 2.24 -6.28 -20.04
C VAL A 363 2.29 -7.19 -18.82
N ARG A 364 1.55 -8.31 -18.86
CA ARG A 364 1.53 -9.28 -17.75
C ARG A 364 2.92 -9.84 -17.45
N GLY A 365 3.66 -10.25 -18.46
CA GLY A 365 5.02 -10.78 -18.28
C GLY A 365 5.99 -9.73 -17.73
N LYS A 366 5.92 -8.50 -18.24
CA LYS A 366 6.73 -7.40 -17.69
C LYS A 366 6.37 -7.09 -16.21
N GLU A 367 5.10 -7.15 -15.86
CA GLU A 367 4.68 -6.96 -14.46
C GLU A 367 5.14 -8.13 -13.57
N ILE A 368 5.32 -9.35 -14.10
CA ILE A 368 5.96 -10.45 -13.37
C ILE A 368 7.43 -10.12 -13.06
N CYS A 369 8.18 -9.63 -14.04
CA CYS A 369 9.56 -9.19 -13.81
C CYS A 369 9.65 -8.05 -12.79
N ARG A 370 8.76 -7.06 -12.87
CA ARG A 370 8.68 -5.96 -11.89
C ARG A 370 8.30 -6.44 -10.51
N HIS A 371 7.42 -7.43 -10.41
CA HIS A 371 7.01 -8.00 -9.13
C HIS A 371 8.16 -8.73 -8.44
N VAL A 372 8.95 -9.50 -9.19
CA VAL A 372 10.17 -10.13 -8.68
C VAL A 372 11.21 -9.07 -8.30
N ALA A 373 11.42 -8.05 -9.16
CA ALA A 373 12.31 -6.93 -8.86
C ALA A 373 11.89 -6.18 -7.59
N LEU A 374 10.60 -5.96 -7.39
CA LEU A 374 10.06 -5.36 -6.17
C LEU A 374 10.39 -6.21 -4.93
N GLY A 375 10.25 -7.52 -5.02
CA GLY A 375 10.65 -8.47 -3.97
C GLY A 375 12.13 -8.34 -3.62
N TYR A 376 13.02 -8.36 -4.62
CA TYR A 376 14.46 -8.15 -4.42
C TYR A 376 14.76 -6.83 -3.72
N ARG A 377 14.13 -5.75 -4.19
CA ARG A 377 14.34 -4.44 -3.61
C ARG A 377 13.97 -4.37 -2.12
N PHE A 378 12.86 -5.00 -1.73
CA PHE A 378 12.46 -5.04 -0.32
C PHE A 378 13.38 -5.90 0.53
N VAL A 379 13.86 -7.02 0.00
CA VAL A 379 14.87 -7.83 0.70
C VAL A 379 16.14 -7.01 0.92
N GLN A 380 16.66 -6.36 -0.12
CA GLN A 380 17.84 -5.52 -0.01
C GLN A 380 17.64 -4.33 0.95
N GLN A 381 16.47 -3.69 0.92
CA GLN A 381 16.13 -2.62 1.86
C GLN A 381 16.10 -3.13 3.31
N SER A 382 15.56 -4.32 3.53
CA SER A 382 15.54 -4.97 4.85
C SER A 382 16.96 -5.35 5.32
N MET A 383 17.80 -5.83 4.40
CA MET A 383 19.23 -6.11 4.70
C MET A 383 19.97 -4.82 5.06
N MET A 384 19.76 -3.74 4.29
CA MET A 384 20.36 -2.44 4.60
C MET A 384 19.96 -1.92 5.98
N GLU A 385 18.69 -2.05 6.36
CA GLU A 385 18.21 -1.64 7.68
C GLU A 385 18.82 -2.51 8.81
N ARG A 386 18.89 -3.84 8.61
CA ARG A 386 19.56 -4.76 9.55
C ARG A 386 21.03 -4.42 9.70
N THR A 387 21.72 -4.13 8.62
CA THR A 387 23.13 -3.70 8.63
C THR A 387 23.32 -2.41 9.43
N ALA A 388 22.41 -1.43 9.28
CA ALA A 388 22.44 -0.20 10.05
C ALA A 388 22.23 -0.45 11.55
N GLN A 389 21.29 -1.34 11.91
CA GLN A 389 21.01 -1.73 13.30
C GLN A 389 22.19 -2.48 13.93
N GLU A 390 22.81 -3.40 13.20
CA GLU A 390 23.99 -4.13 13.67
C GLU A 390 25.20 -3.20 13.85
N ALA A 391 25.42 -2.28 12.90
CA ALA A 391 26.47 -1.27 13.05
C ALA A 391 26.21 -0.37 14.29
N GLU A 392 24.97 0.02 14.55
CA GLU A 392 24.60 0.79 15.74
C GLU A 392 24.80 -0.02 17.03
N ARG A 393 24.45 -1.30 17.03
CA ARG A 393 24.72 -2.21 18.15
C ARG A 393 26.23 -2.29 18.47
N ARG A 394 27.06 -2.47 17.44
CA ARG A 394 28.55 -2.49 17.59
C ARG A 394 29.10 -1.13 18.01
N ALA A 395 28.50 -0.02 17.58
CA ALA A 395 28.91 1.31 18.04
C ALA A 395 28.68 1.51 19.55
N ASN A 396 27.67 0.85 20.12
CA ASN A 396 27.32 0.90 21.54
C ASN A 396 27.94 -0.22 22.38
N ASP A 397 28.70 -1.14 21.78
CA ASP A 397 29.36 -2.27 22.49
C ASP A 397 30.61 -1.81 23.22
N GLU A 398 30.55 -1.76 24.56
CA GLU A 398 31.66 -1.34 25.42
C GLU A 398 32.85 -2.27 25.38
N SER A 399 32.69 -3.52 24.93
CA SER A 399 33.81 -4.48 24.78
C SER A 399 34.75 -4.09 23.64
N LEU A 400 34.28 -3.30 22.69
CA LEU A 400 35.05 -2.80 21.56
C LEU A 400 35.81 -1.54 21.90
N GLY A 401 37.04 -1.43 21.38
CA GLY A 401 37.87 -0.25 21.55
C GLY A 401 37.20 1.04 21.02
N LYS A 402 37.47 2.18 21.69
CA LYS A 402 36.84 3.47 21.36
C LYS A 402 36.97 3.85 19.90
N THR A 403 38.08 3.55 19.24
CA THR A 403 38.31 3.85 17.82
C THR A 403 37.39 3.03 16.93
N VAL A 404 37.21 1.76 17.22
CA VAL A 404 36.35 0.84 16.47
C VAL A 404 34.87 1.26 16.63
N ARG A 405 34.42 1.57 17.82
CA ARG A 405 33.06 2.08 18.07
C ARG A 405 32.76 3.32 17.28
N LYS A 406 33.72 4.27 17.21
CA LYS A 406 33.55 5.49 16.41
C LYS A 406 33.48 5.21 14.89
N GLN A 407 34.13 4.15 14.40
CA GLN A 407 33.99 3.72 13.00
C GLN A 407 32.60 3.20 12.72
N TYR A 408 32.01 2.37 13.60
CA TYR A 408 30.66 1.89 13.49
C TYR A 408 29.60 3.01 13.63
N GLU A 409 29.83 3.98 14.49
CA GLU A 409 28.98 5.18 14.59
C GLU A 409 28.91 5.95 13.24
N LYS A 410 30.07 6.15 12.61
CA LYS A 410 30.16 6.78 11.29
C LYS A 410 29.51 5.93 10.20
N LEU A 411 29.68 4.61 10.24
CA LEU A 411 29.06 3.68 9.31
C LEU A 411 27.53 3.75 9.42
N THR A 412 26.98 3.69 10.64
CA THR A 412 25.53 3.81 10.89
C THR A 412 24.97 5.11 10.32
N ALA A 413 25.66 6.25 10.61
CA ALA A 413 25.23 7.55 10.10
C ALA A 413 25.25 7.61 8.56
N TRP A 414 26.28 7.01 7.94
CA TRP A 414 26.40 6.93 6.49
C TRP A 414 25.27 6.08 5.87
N ILE A 415 25.02 4.85 6.37
CA ILE A 415 23.96 3.98 5.87
C ILE A 415 22.61 4.70 5.96
N ARG A 416 22.30 5.32 7.10
CA ARG A 416 21.04 6.03 7.32
C ARG A 416 20.86 7.29 6.47
N SER A 417 21.95 7.85 5.94
CA SER A 417 21.90 9.00 5.03
C SER A 417 21.62 8.63 3.58
N MET A 418 21.65 7.35 3.22
CA MET A 418 21.52 6.86 1.85
C MET A 418 20.17 6.19 1.61
N THR A 419 19.66 6.34 0.41
CA THR A 419 18.61 5.46 -0.13
C THR A 419 19.24 4.19 -0.72
N LEU A 420 18.45 3.12 -0.87
CA LEU A 420 18.96 1.90 -1.52
C LEU A 420 19.53 2.18 -2.93
N LYS A 421 18.86 3.04 -3.72
CA LYS A 421 19.38 3.41 -5.04
C LYS A 421 20.75 4.07 -4.96
N GLN A 422 20.94 5.03 -4.05
CA GLN A 422 22.25 5.66 -3.84
C GLN A 422 23.31 4.66 -3.37
N LEU A 423 22.91 3.65 -2.58
CA LEU A 423 23.80 2.59 -2.15
C LEU A 423 24.21 1.70 -3.33
N LEU A 424 23.26 1.31 -4.18
CA LEU A 424 23.54 0.54 -5.39
C LEU A 424 24.45 1.33 -6.34
N ASP A 425 24.16 2.61 -6.59
CA ASP A 425 25.00 3.49 -7.41
C ASP A 425 26.41 3.69 -6.81
N TRP A 426 26.51 3.69 -5.46
CA TRP A 426 27.80 3.78 -4.78
C TRP A 426 28.70 2.56 -5.03
N PHE A 427 28.08 1.36 -5.06
CA PHE A 427 28.81 0.10 -5.28
C PHE A 427 28.88 -0.32 -6.76
N ASP A 428 28.32 0.44 -7.68
CA ASP A 428 28.33 0.15 -9.11
C ASP A 428 29.75 0.10 -9.70
N CYS A 429 30.70 0.88 -9.13
CA CYS A 429 32.11 0.86 -9.51
C CYS A 429 32.94 -0.24 -8.86
N VAL A 430 32.36 -1.03 -7.95
CA VAL A 430 33.13 -2.05 -7.21
C VAL A 430 33.20 -3.34 -8.01
N GLU A 431 34.38 -3.67 -8.48
CA GLU A 431 34.66 -4.93 -9.16
C GLU A 431 35.05 -6.03 -8.20
N ARG A 432 34.51 -7.22 -8.41
CA ARG A 432 34.94 -8.43 -7.73
C ARG A 432 35.93 -9.18 -8.60
N VAL A 433 37.21 -9.20 -8.21
CA VAL A 433 38.26 -9.91 -8.93
C VAL A 433 38.45 -11.30 -8.34
N GLU A 434 38.36 -12.32 -9.17
CA GLU A 434 38.66 -13.69 -8.79
C GLU A 434 39.79 -14.25 -9.69
N VAL A 435 40.90 -14.58 -9.07
CA VAL A 435 42.04 -15.21 -9.78
C VAL A 435 42.17 -16.64 -9.28
N ARG A 436 42.00 -17.60 -10.19
CA ARG A 436 42.18 -19.01 -9.94
C ARG A 436 43.47 -19.48 -10.61
N ASN A 437 44.34 -20.07 -9.87
CA ASN A 437 45.49 -20.81 -10.38
C ASN A 437 45.47 -22.26 -9.86
N ARG A 438 46.41 -23.09 -10.28
CA ARG A 438 46.45 -24.51 -9.93
C ARG A 438 46.67 -24.77 -8.41
N VAL A 439 47.04 -23.76 -7.66
CA VAL A 439 47.48 -23.89 -6.25
C VAL A 439 46.54 -23.14 -5.29
N ALA A 440 45.99 -21.99 -5.74
CA ALA A 440 45.19 -21.12 -4.87
C ALA A 440 44.16 -20.34 -5.66
N GLN A 441 43.09 -19.93 -4.98
CA GLN A 441 42.08 -19.03 -5.44
C GLN A 441 42.16 -17.73 -4.62
N TYR A 442 42.28 -16.60 -5.31
CA TYR A 442 42.31 -15.27 -4.69
C TYR A 442 41.06 -14.52 -5.08
N ARG A 443 40.44 -13.87 -4.09
CA ARG A 443 39.28 -13.02 -4.28
C ARG A 443 39.50 -11.70 -3.58
N TRP A 444 39.23 -10.60 -4.24
CA TRP A 444 39.21 -9.28 -3.60
C TRP A 444 38.23 -8.37 -4.36
N SER A 445 37.81 -7.29 -3.71
CA SER A 445 37.03 -6.23 -4.31
C SER A 445 37.93 -5.02 -4.56
N THR A 446 37.79 -4.41 -5.73
CA THR A 446 38.51 -3.18 -6.08
C THR A 446 37.72 -1.96 -5.60
N GLU A 447 38.39 -0.80 -5.54
CA GLU A 447 37.78 0.52 -5.32
C GLU A 447 36.93 0.66 -4.05
N THR A 448 37.17 -0.18 -3.03
CA THR A 448 36.49 -0.11 -1.76
C THR A 448 37.33 0.63 -0.72
N THR A 449 36.68 1.51 0.07
CA THR A 449 37.26 2.10 1.27
C THR A 449 37.13 1.14 2.47
N ALA A 450 37.84 1.43 3.56
CA ALA A 450 37.68 0.65 4.79
C ALA A 450 36.24 0.64 5.33
N ARG A 451 35.49 1.75 5.15
CA ARG A 451 34.07 1.83 5.49
C ARG A 451 33.22 0.91 4.63
N ASP A 452 33.50 0.87 3.32
CA ASP A 452 32.76 0.04 2.36
C ASP A 452 32.97 -1.44 2.65
N GLN A 453 34.22 -1.83 3.02
CA GLN A 453 34.52 -3.19 3.45
C GLN A 453 33.74 -3.56 4.72
N MET A 454 33.74 -2.68 5.72
CA MET A 454 32.91 -2.89 6.93
C MET A 454 31.42 -3.03 6.62
N PHE A 455 30.91 -2.26 5.67
CA PHE A 455 29.51 -2.39 5.22
C PHE A 455 29.27 -3.74 4.57
N LEU A 456 30.09 -4.14 3.59
CA LEU A 456 29.95 -5.40 2.85
C LEU A 456 30.07 -6.62 3.79
N GLU A 457 30.97 -6.59 4.76
CA GLU A 457 31.09 -7.63 5.78
C GLU A 457 29.80 -7.80 6.59
N LEU A 458 29.16 -6.70 7.02
CA LEU A 458 27.89 -6.75 7.76
C LEU A 458 26.68 -7.08 6.88
N PHE A 459 26.70 -6.60 5.65
CA PHE A 459 25.57 -6.76 4.71
C PHE A 459 25.45 -8.20 4.21
N PHE A 460 26.58 -8.90 4.03
CA PHE A 460 26.65 -10.28 3.57
C PHE A 460 26.98 -11.28 4.70
N ASP A 461 26.90 -10.85 5.96
CA ASP A 461 27.08 -11.76 7.10
C ASP A 461 25.88 -12.71 7.19
N GLU A 462 26.11 -14.00 6.88
CA GLU A 462 25.10 -15.06 6.84
C GLU A 462 24.80 -15.67 8.23
N SER A 463 25.18 -14.97 9.31
CA SER A 463 25.15 -15.52 10.68
C SER A 463 23.76 -15.51 11.35
N ASP A 464 22.64 -15.33 10.60
CA ASP A 464 21.27 -15.43 11.14
C ASP A 464 20.39 -16.46 10.40
#